data_7bbe46c92daafae49fc057157d1f8954
#
_entry.id   7bbe46c92daafae49fc057157d1f8954
#
_cell.length_a   1.000
_cell.length_b   1.000
_cell.length_c   1.000
_cell.angle_alpha   90.00
_cell.angle_beta   90.00
_cell.angle_gamma   90.00
#
_symmetry.space_group_name_H-M   'P 1'
#
loop_
_entity.id
_entity.type
_entity.pdbx_description
1 polymer ?
#
loop_
_entity_poly.entity_id
_entity_poly.type
_entity_poly.pdbx_seq_one_letter_code
_entity_poly.pdbx_strand_id
1 'polypeptide(L)'
;VGIKMPQTESWYETDTYHDFNIATVDMHGKRISGHNIEYVIYKVGWNWWWDSDGASFDSYVNSSNAKVHTSARYVSGARDEIVRFRLDYPDWGRFYLYVKDLDSGHSTGTFFTVDWPMWRGRADRTDPEAITMLTFTTDKKEYEVGEQATAYIPAAKGGRALVSIENGRTVISRTWVQTKEEGDTPFRFTVTKDMAPNFYIHITLLQPHKQTANDLPIRMYGVQPVTVSNKASALHPVIEAPEVIRPQESFKIKIKEKNGRAMTYTLAIVDEGLLDITGFKTPDPWKAMYAREALGIRTWDIYDDVAGAFGGNFPAMFSIGGDEYMIKGDKRDNRFNPVVKFLGPFKCNGSATHTITLPMYVGSVRIMVIAGQDGAYGSAEKAVPVRSPLMILPTAPRVLGIGETVALPVNVFAMEKDVRNVKLTISAEGPVKITSEAVQNIEFQEVGDKLARFTIQSEGEGAVKVTVKAEAQGFKAQETIHLES
;
A
#
# COMPACT_ATOMS: atom_id res chain seq x y z
N VAL A 1 16.65 8.40 -12.60
CA VAL A 1 17.60 8.81 -11.53
C VAL A 1 17.26 8.13 -10.22
N GLY A 2 18.27 7.84 -9.41
CA GLY A 2 18.15 7.22 -8.09
C GLY A 2 19.05 7.90 -7.06
N ILE A 3 18.65 7.88 -5.79
CA ILE A 3 19.38 8.48 -4.68
C ILE A 3 19.78 7.38 -3.70
N LYS A 4 21.06 7.37 -3.31
CA LYS A 4 21.56 6.52 -2.23
C LYS A 4 22.10 7.41 -1.10
N MET A 5 21.40 7.34 0.04
CA MET A 5 21.78 8.07 1.26
C MET A 5 22.74 7.23 2.11
N PRO A 6 23.68 7.85 2.84
CA PRO A 6 24.45 7.15 3.88
C PRO A 6 23.49 6.55 4.92
N GLN A 7 23.87 5.41 5.49
CA GLN A 7 23.08 4.83 6.57
C GLN A 7 23.23 5.66 7.85
N THR A 8 22.10 5.94 8.50
CA THR A 8 22.05 6.60 9.81
C THR A 8 20.94 5.98 10.65
N GLU A 9 21.10 5.96 11.95
CA GLU A 9 20.08 5.40 12.85
C GLU A 9 18.83 6.29 12.96
N SER A 10 19.01 7.63 12.83
CA SER A 10 17.91 8.57 13.05
C SER A 10 18.02 9.87 12.26
N TRP A 11 19.17 10.53 12.31
CA TRP A 11 19.45 11.82 11.65
C TRP A 11 20.92 11.91 11.30
N TYR A 12 21.26 12.86 10.44
CA TYR A 12 22.63 13.25 10.12
C TYR A 12 23.11 14.34 11.10
N GLU A 13 24.36 14.30 11.47
CA GLU A 13 24.92 15.27 12.42
C GLU A 13 25.31 16.58 11.73
N THR A 14 25.10 17.70 12.42
CA THR A 14 25.64 19.01 12.01
C THR A 14 27.15 19.02 12.07
N ASP A 15 27.79 20.01 11.42
CA ASP A 15 29.23 20.21 11.34
C ASP A 15 30.02 19.07 10.66
N THR A 16 29.28 18.12 10.06
CA THR A 16 29.85 16.95 9.39
C THR A 16 29.41 16.94 7.92
N TYR A 17 30.29 16.47 7.03
CA TYR A 17 29.93 16.27 5.62
C TYR A 17 29.21 14.94 5.41
N HIS A 18 28.09 14.98 4.70
CA HIS A 18 27.30 13.82 4.33
C HIS A 18 27.29 13.71 2.80
N ASP A 19 27.76 12.60 2.28
CA ASP A 19 27.86 12.35 0.83
C ASP A 19 26.64 11.55 0.35
N PHE A 20 25.77 12.20 -0.41
CA PHE A 20 24.61 11.60 -1.05
C PHE A 20 24.98 11.22 -2.48
N ASN A 21 24.78 9.96 -2.85
CA ASN A 21 25.13 9.47 -4.17
C ASN A 21 23.92 9.51 -5.10
N ILE A 22 24.07 10.13 -6.27
CA ILE A 22 23.04 10.16 -7.31
C ILE A 22 23.49 9.29 -8.47
N ALA A 23 22.64 8.33 -8.86
CA ALA A 23 22.87 7.45 -10.00
C ALA A 23 21.88 7.75 -11.12
N THR A 24 22.37 7.78 -12.37
CA THR A 24 21.54 7.83 -13.58
C THR A 24 21.65 6.49 -14.28
N VAL A 25 20.51 5.79 -14.45
CA VAL A 25 20.46 4.44 -15.01
C VAL A 25 19.30 4.31 -15.99
N ASP A 26 19.44 3.39 -16.97
CA ASP A 26 18.37 3.00 -17.88
C ASP A 26 17.37 2.04 -17.21
N MET A 27 16.36 1.60 -17.97
CA MET A 27 15.35 0.65 -17.51
C MET A 27 15.90 -0.74 -17.12
N HIS A 28 17.14 -1.05 -17.49
CA HIS A 28 17.81 -2.30 -17.17
C HIS A 28 18.82 -2.15 -16.02
N GLY A 29 18.87 -0.96 -15.40
CA GLY A 29 19.82 -0.67 -14.31
C GLY A 29 21.25 -0.35 -14.75
N LYS A 30 21.49 -0.23 -16.06
CA LYS A 30 22.79 0.16 -16.60
C LYS A 30 22.95 1.68 -16.54
N ARG A 31 24.14 2.15 -16.14
CA ARG A 31 24.43 3.58 -16.05
C ARG A 31 24.37 4.27 -17.40
N ILE A 32 23.80 5.47 -17.39
CA ILE A 32 23.71 6.37 -18.52
C ILE A 32 24.54 7.61 -18.20
N SER A 33 25.33 8.06 -19.20
CA SER A 33 26.11 9.30 -19.13
C SER A 33 25.59 10.30 -20.16
N GLY A 34 25.85 11.59 -19.92
CA GLY A 34 25.50 12.66 -20.84
C GLY A 34 24.12 13.29 -20.60
N HIS A 35 23.38 12.87 -19.57
CA HIS A 35 22.10 13.47 -19.20
C HIS A 35 22.29 14.69 -18.29
N ASN A 36 21.49 15.72 -18.53
CA ASN A 36 21.46 16.93 -17.71
C ASN A 36 20.63 16.65 -16.45
N ILE A 37 21.28 16.63 -15.30
CA ILE A 37 20.66 16.35 -14.02
C ILE A 37 20.61 17.63 -13.19
N GLU A 38 19.47 17.88 -12.58
CA GLU A 38 19.28 18.94 -11.59
C GLU A 38 18.97 18.32 -10.24
N TYR A 39 19.65 18.77 -9.19
CA TYR A 39 19.24 18.47 -7.83
C TYR A 39 18.95 19.74 -7.05
N VAL A 40 17.99 19.65 -6.15
CA VAL A 40 17.58 20.72 -5.24
C VAL A 40 17.39 20.14 -3.84
N ILE A 41 17.99 20.77 -2.85
CA ILE A 41 17.74 20.47 -1.44
C ILE A 41 16.84 21.58 -0.90
N TYR A 42 15.67 21.21 -0.47
CA TYR A 42 14.71 22.11 0.17
C TYR A 42 14.78 21.96 1.68
N LYS A 43 14.76 23.06 2.41
CA LYS A 43 14.48 23.05 3.86
C LYS A 43 12.96 22.98 4.03
N VAL A 44 12.48 21.92 4.67
CA VAL A 44 11.04 21.64 4.82
C VAL A 44 10.51 22.42 6.02
N GLY A 45 9.59 23.33 5.77
CA GLY A 45 8.93 24.10 6.82
C GLY A 45 8.04 23.21 7.71
N TRP A 46 7.93 23.59 8.97
CA TRP A 46 7.21 22.82 10.00
C TRP A 46 5.73 22.59 9.68
N ASN A 47 5.02 23.58 9.14
CA ASN A 47 3.57 23.50 8.85
C ASN A 47 3.25 22.44 7.80
N TRP A 48 4.09 22.24 6.81
CA TRP A 48 3.87 21.25 5.76
C TRP A 48 4.02 19.80 6.25
N TRP A 49 4.85 19.57 7.25
CA TRP A 49 5.07 18.23 7.80
C TRP A 49 3.83 17.63 8.51
N TRP A 50 2.94 18.50 8.99
CA TRP A 50 1.71 18.10 9.68
C TRP A 50 0.52 17.91 8.73
N ASP A 51 0.51 18.61 7.59
CA ASP A 51 -0.62 18.61 6.66
C ASP A 51 -0.48 17.55 5.54
N SER A 52 0.64 16.83 5.41
CA SER A 52 0.94 16.02 4.24
C SER A 52 0.82 14.52 4.44
N ASP A 53 -0.30 14.03 4.99
CA ASP A 53 -0.68 12.64 4.79
C ASP A 53 -1.28 12.48 3.37
N GLY A 54 -0.40 12.31 2.38
CA GLY A 54 -0.77 11.91 1.02
C GLY A 54 -0.71 12.98 -0.08
N ALA A 55 -0.32 14.22 0.22
CA ALA A 55 -0.06 15.19 -0.84
C ALA A 55 1.21 14.81 -1.61
N SER A 56 1.12 14.75 -2.94
CA SER A 56 2.29 14.50 -3.79
C SER A 56 3.32 15.60 -3.57
N PHE A 57 4.60 15.25 -3.57
CA PHE A 57 5.70 16.19 -3.38
C PHE A 57 5.72 17.32 -4.44
N ASP A 58 5.18 17.07 -5.63
CA ASP A 58 5.02 18.10 -6.66
C ASP A 58 4.18 19.30 -6.17
N SER A 59 3.25 19.08 -5.26
CA SER A 59 2.46 20.15 -4.64
C SER A 59 3.28 20.99 -3.66
N TYR A 60 4.28 20.40 -2.97
CA TYR A 60 5.17 21.14 -2.08
C TYR A 60 6.17 22.02 -2.83
N VAL A 61 6.83 21.47 -3.85
CA VAL A 61 7.83 22.22 -4.66
C VAL A 61 7.20 23.42 -5.34
N ASN A 62 5.92 23.33 -5.70
CA ASN A 62 5.15 24.41 -6.31
C ASN A 62 4.51 25.37 -5.28
N SER A 63 4.65 25.11 -3.98
CA SER A 63 4.11 25.97 -2.93
C SER A 63 5.08 27.12 -2.58
N SER A 64 4.53 28.25 -2.14
CA SER A 64 5.31 29.38 -1.65
C SER A 64 6.13 29.09 -0.38
N ASN A 65 6.00 27.91 0.22
CA ASN A 65 6.64 27.48 1.46
C ASN A 65 7.94 26.68 1.26
N ALA A 66 8.28 26.33 0.01
CA ALA A 66 9.51 25.60 -0.29
C ALA A 66 10.71 26.56 -0.29
N LYS A 67 11.50 26.55 0.78
CA LYS A 67 12.76 27.30 0.85
C LYS A 67 13.89 26.44 0.26
N VAL A 68 14.41 26.85 -0.90
CA VAL A 68 15.60 26.22 -1.49
C VAL A 68 16.79 26.48 -0.58
N HIS A 69 17.42 25.40 -0.09
CA HIS A 69 18.66 25.46 0.69
C HIS A 69 19.89 25.46 -0.24
N THR A 70 19.93 24.54 -1.19
CA THR A 70 20.96 24.49 -2.23
C THR A 70 20.45 23.80 -3.49
N SER A 71 21.00 24.16 -4.64
CA SER A 71 20.70 23.50 -5.93
C SER A 71 21.91 23.54 -6.83
N ALA A 72 22.04 22.54 -7.70
CA ALA A 72 23.02 22.55 -8.79
C ALA A 72 22.55 21.69 -9.97
N ARG A 73 23.24 21.91 -11.11
CA ARG A 73 23.09 21.11 -12.33
C ARG A 73 24.41 20.51 -12.71
N TYR A 74 24.40 19.31 -13.22
CA TYR A 74 25.57 18.61 -13.72
C TYR A 74 25.18 17.68 -14.88
N VAL A 75 26.18 17.21 -15.60
CA VAL A 75 25.99 16.19 -16.66
C VAL A 75 26.40 14.83 -16.09
N SER A 76 25.50 13.84 -16.20
CA SER A 76 25.75 12.51 -15.64
C SER A 76 26.97 11.85 -16.31
N GLY A 77 27.79 11.23 -15.47
CA GLY A 77 29.01 10.52 -15.87
C GLY A 77 28.90 9.00 -15.77
N ALA A 78 30.01 8.31 -15.95
CA ALA A 78 30.11 6.86 -15.78
C ALA A 78 30.06 6.41 -14.30
N ARG A 79 30.20 7.32 -13.36
CA ARG A 79 30.15 7.09 -11.91
C ARG A 79 28.98 7.86 -11.28
N ASP A 80 28.63 7.51 -10.05
CA ASP A 80 27.67 8.28 -9.26
C ASP A 80 28.20 9.69 -9.03
N GLU A 81 27.32 10.67 -9.11
CA GLU A 81 27.61 12.02 -8.63
C GLU A 81 27.45 12.06 -7.11
N ILE A 82 28.38 12.72 -6.46
CA ILE A 82 28.40 12.88 -5.01
C ILE A 82 27.95 14.29 -4.69
N VAL A 83 26.74 14.40 -4.13
CA VAL A 83 26.24 15.64 -3.56
C VAL A 83 26.68 15.71 -2.11
N ARG A 84 27.64 16.58 -1.84
CA ARG A 84 28.16 16.79 -0.48
C ARG A 84 27.34 17.84 0.24
N PHE A 85 26.71 17.41 1.31
CA PHE A 85 25.87 18.26 2.15
C PHE A 85 26.51 18.47 3.52
N ARG A 86 26.45 19.67 4.02
CA ARG A 86 26.85 20.02 5.38
C ARG A 86 25.92 21.11 5.89
N LEU A 87 25.50 20.98 7.12
CA LEU A 87 24.79 21.99 7.87
C LEU A 87 25.58 22.34 9.13
N ASP A 88 25.87 23.60 9.33
CA ASP A 88 26.66 24.04 10.47
C ASP A 88 25.73 24.36 11.65
N TYR A 89 26.17 23.97 12.85
CA TYR A 89 25.51 24.38 14.10
C TYR A 89 25.46 25.93 14.20
N PRO A 90 24.35 26.57 14.63
CA PRO A 90 23.20 26.00 15.32
C PRO A 90 22.02 25.59 14.40
N ASP A 91 22.22 25.59 13.10
CA ASP A 91 21.16 25.20 12.16
C ASP A 91 20.83 23.72 12.27
N TRP A 92 19.56 23.40 12.05
CA TRP A 92 19.03 22.03 12.03
C TRP A 92 17.72 22.01 11.29
N GLY A 93 17.19 20.81 10.99
CA GLY A 93 15.88 20.69 10.41
C GLY A 93 15.68 19.47 9.54
N ARG A 94 14.52 19.41 8.93
CA ARG A 94 14.16 18.40 7.94
C ARG A 94 14.36 18.97 6.55
N PHE A 95 14.96 18.19 5.70
CA PHE A 95 15.30 18.55 4.33
C PHE A 95 14.70 17.53 3.37
N TYR A 96 14.52 17.95 2.13
CA TYR A 96 14.15 17.10 1.04
C TYR A 96 15.14 17.25 -0.10
N LEU A 97 15.80 16.16 -0.47
CA LEU A 97 16.64 16.09 -1.66
C LEU A 97 15.77 15.65 -2.83
N TYR A 98 15.59 16.55 -3.80
CA TYR A 98 14.90 16.30 -5.07
C TYR A 98 15.92 16.24 -6.18
N VAL A 99 15.80 15.24 -7.07
CA VAL A 99 16.68 15.03 -8.22
C VAL A 99 15.82 14.82 -9.44
N LYS A 100 16.12 15.55 -10.51
CA LYS A 100 15.41 15.48 -11.79
C LYS A 100 16.39 15.31 -12.95
N ASP A 101 16.12 14.37 -13.81
CA ASP A 101 16.74 14.26 -15.13
C ASP A 101 15.95 15.16 -16.09
N LEU A 102 16.60 16.20 -16.59
CA LEU A 102 15.97 17.21 -17.44
C LEU A 102 15.73 16.69 -18.87
N ASP A 103 16.48 15.68 -19.30
CA ASP A 103 16.39 15.10 -20.64
C ASP A 103 15.26 14.07 -20.73
N SER A 104 15.10 13.21 -19.72
CA SER A 104 14.02 12.20 -19.66
C SER A 104 12.77 12.67 -18.91
N GLY A 105 12.87 13.72 -18.11
CA GLY A 105 11.79 14.19 -17.23
C GLY A 105 11.59 13.36 -15.95
N HIS A 106 12.32 12.24 -15.78
CA HIS A 106 12.20 11.40 -14.59
C HIS A 106 12.75 12.10 -13.35
N SER A 107 12.02 12.04 -12.25
CA SER A 107 12.44 12.62 -10.98
C SER A 107 12.27 11.66 -9.80
N THR A 108 13.05 11.88 -8.74
CA THR A 108 12.98 11.15 -7.48
C THR A 108 13.35 12.07 -6.33
N GLY A 109 13.00 11.69 -5.11
CA GLY A 109 13.38 12.47 -3.95
C GLY A 109 13.28 11.69 -2.65
N THR A 110 13.97 12.19 -1.62
CA THR A 110 13.98 11.57 -0.30
C THR A 110 14.10 12.60 0.81
N PHE A 111 13.46 12.35 1.93
CA PHE A 111 13.57 13.18 3.13
C PHE A 111 14.74 12.73 3.99
N PHE A 112 15.37 13.71 4.62
CA PHE A 112 16.38 13.47 5.64
C PHE A 112 16.32 14.57 6.71
N THR A 113 16.81 14.24 7.90
CA THR A 113 16.86 15.17 9.02
C THR A 113 18.31 15.39 9.40
N VAL A 114 18.67 16.63 9.71
CA VAL A 114 19.97 17.01 10.25
C VAL A 114 19.76 17.66 11.60
N ASP A 115 20.46 17.17 12.60
CA ASP A 115 20.41 17.70 13.96
C ASP A 115 21.79 17.60 14.60
N TRP A 116 22.02 18.29 15.70
CA TRP A 116 23.30 18.20 16.41
C TRP A 116 23.32 17.05 17.41
N PRO A 117 24.52 16.56 17.80
CA PRO A 117 24.64 15.54 18.83
C PRO A 117 24.00 15.99 20.16
N MET A 118 23.32 15.06 20.82
CA MET A 118 22.51 15.33 22.04
C MET A 118 23.34 15.91 23.20
N TRP A 119 24.67 15.77 23.20
CA TRP A 119 25.55 16.28 24.23
C TRP A 119 25.88 17.79 24.09
N ARG A 120 25.61 18.40 22.93
CA ARG A 120 25.67 19.86 22.74
C ARG A 120 24.38 20.50 23.24
N GLY A 121 24.49 21.32 24.31
CA GLY A 121 23.33 22.04 24.84
C GLY A 121 22.68 22.97 23.80
N ARG A 122 21.35 23.05 23.84
CA ARG A 122 20.52 23.82 22.90
C ARG A 122 20.46 25.33 23.17
N ALA A 123 21.46 25.93 23.83
CA ALA A 123 21.32 27.23 24.45
C ALA A 123 21.46 28.46 23.53
N ASP A 124 22.00 28.35 22.32
CA ASP A 124 22.21 29.48 21.41
C ASP A 124 21.39 29.38 20.14
N ARG A 125 20.16 29.92 20.16
CA ARG A 125 19.30 30.02 19.01
C ARG A 125 19.09 31.49 18.66
N THR A 126 19.51 31.86 17.46
CA THR A 126 19.33 33.21 16.91
C THR A 126 18.13 33.35 15.98
N ASP A 127 17.44 32.25 15.69
CA ASP A 127 16.25 32.23 14.81
C ASP A 127 14.97 32.42 15.66
N PRO A 128 14.21 33.51 15.49
CA PRO A 128 12.99 33.76 16.26
C PRO A 128 11.91 32.67 16.13
N GLU A 129 11.80 32.02 14.98
CA GLU A 129 10.85 30.90 14.77
C GLU A 129 11.32 29.61 15.46
N ALA A 130 12.64 29.40 15.60
CA ALA A 130 13.21 28.27 16.33
C ALA A 130 13.16 28.45 17.85
N ILE A 131 13.06 29.69 18.33
CA ILE A 131 13.09 30.04 19.77
C ILE A 131 11.86 29.52 20.51
N THR A 132 10.70 29.40 19.85
CA THR A 132 9.45 28.91 20.45
C THR A 132 9.28 27.40 20.39
N MET A 133 10.15 26.68 19.67
CA MET A 133 10.06 25.24 19.49
C MET A 133 10.87 24.47 20.53
N LEU A 134 10.18 23.62 21.27
CA LEU A 134 10.78 22.64 22.18
C LEU A 134 11.07 21.35 21.43
N THR A 135 12.34 21.00 21.31
CA THR A 135 12.72 19.67 20.85
C THR A 135 13.00 18.76 22.04
N PHE A 136 12.40 17.59 22.06
CA PHE A 136 12.58 16.56 23.06
C PHE A 136 12.62 15.18 22.39
N THR A 137 13.02 14.17 23.11
CA THR A 137 13.18 12.82 22.59
C THR A 137 12.44 11.80 23.44
N THR A 138 12.17 10.65 22.87
CA THR A 138 11.73 9.46 23.58
C THR A 138 12.84 8.40 23.58
N ASP A 139 12.81 7.48 24.53
CA ASP A 139 13.78 6.37 24.60
C ASP A 139 13.65 5.41 23.41
N LYS A 140 12.47 5.33 22.79
CA LYS A 140 12.22 4.56 21.56
C LYS A 140 11.33 5.34 20.59
N LYS A 141 11.35 4.97 19.31
CA LYS A 141 10.47 5.50 18.28
C LYS A 141 9.16 4.69 18.14
N GLU A 142 9.21 3.43 18.54
CA GLU A 142 8.11 2.48 18.49
C GLU A 142 8.02 1.69 19.78
N TYR A 143 6.80 1.51 20.27
CA TYR A 143 6.50 0.76 21.49
C TYR A 143 5.44 -0.30 21.23
N GLU A 144 5.47 -1.36 22.03
CA GLU A 144 4.35 -2.30 22.12
C GLU A 144 3.35 -1.85 23.19
N VAL A 145 2.08 -2.21 23.03
CA VAL A 145 1.08 -1.99 24.05
C VAL A 145 1.48 -2.69 25.34
N GLY A 146 1.50 -1.95 26.46
CA GLY A 146 1.93 -2.41 27.77
C GLY A 146 3.37 -2.05 28.14
N GLU A 147 4.19 -1.59 27.18
CA GLU A 147 5.54 -1.12 27.47
C GLU A 147 5.55 0.23 28.21
N GLN A 148 6.63 0.49 28.92
CA GLN A 148 6.89 1.82 29.47
C GLN A 148 7.64 2.68 28.46
N ALA A 149 7.10 3.85 28.19
CA ALA A 149 7.74 4.89 27.39
C ALA A 149 8.32 5.97 28.30
N THR A 150 9.46 6.54 27.90
CA THR A 150 10.09 7.66 28.58
C THR A 150 10.31 8.81 27.61
N ALA A 151 9.73 9.98 27.89
CA ALA A 151 10.02 11.21 27.19
C ALA A 151 11.03 12.02 28.03
N TYR A 152 12.05 12.57 27.36
CA TYR A 152 13.09 13.37 28.00
C TYR A 152 12.84 14.85 27.74
N ILE A 153 12.40 15.56 28.80
CA ILE A 153 12.05 16.97 28.76
C ILE A 153 13.29 17.79 29.06
N PRO A 154 13.70 18.73 28.21
CA PRO A 154 14.87 19.58 28.46
C PRO A 154 14.81 20.34 29.78
N ALA A 155 15.97 20.54 30.37
CA ALA A 155 16.12 21.31 31.62
C ALA A 155 15.59 22.73 31.45
N ALA A 156 14.93 23.22 32.51
CA ALA A 156 14.52 24.62 32.61
C ALA A 156 14.50 24.97 34.09
N LYS A 157 15.41 25.85 34.53
CA LYS A 157 15.53 26.25 35.94
C LYS A 157 14.23 26.93 36.41
N GLY A 158 13.59 26.35 37.44
CA GLY A 158 12.31 26.84 37.95
C GLY A 158 11.14 26.67 37.00
N GLY A 159 11.35 26.00 35.84
CA GLY A 159 10.35 25.76 34.83
C GLY A 159 9.47 24.55 35.15
N ARG A 160 8.34 24.47 34.47
CA ARG A 160 7.45 23.31 34.48
C ARG A 160 6.88 23.03 33.09
N ALA A 161 6.69 21.78 32.80
CA ALA A 161 6.16 21.31 31.53
C ALA A 161 4.75 20.74 31.72
N LEU A 162 3.82 21.15 30.88
CA LEU A 162 2.55 20.45 30.68
C LEU A 162 2.80 19.39 29.60
N VAL A 163 2.76 18.12 29.98
CA VAL A 163 2.83 16.99 29.05
C VAL A 163 1.43 16.50 28.78
N SER A 164 1.04 16.49 27.51
CA SER A 164 -0.21 15.96 27.02
C SER A 164 0.08 14.73 26.13
N ILE A 165 -0.59 13.63 26.38
CA ILE A 165 -0.58 12.45 25.52
C ILE A 165 -1.88 12.46 24.72
N GLU A 166 -1.78 12.44 23.42
CA GLU A 166 -2.90 12.67 22.50
C GLU A 166 -2.92 11.62 21.40
N ASN A 167 -4.08 11.13 21.00
CA ASN A 167 -4.26 10.39 19.76
C ASN A 167 -4.88 11.33 18.70
N GLY A 168 -5.24 10.82 17.53
CA GLY A 168 -5.84 11.62 16.46
C GLY A 168 -7.18 12.29 16.83
N ARG A 169 -7.80 11.96 17.99
CA ARG A 169 -9.17 12.35 18.34
C ARG A 169 -9.32 12.98 19.72
N THR A 170 -8.55 12.52 20.69
CA THR A 170 -8.74 12.90 22.09
C THR A 170 -7.42 13.08 22.83
N VAL A 171 -7.45 13.89 23.88
CA VAL A 171 -6.39 13.96 24.88
C VAL A 171 -6.56 12.79 25.86
N ILE A 172 -5.62 11.84 25.82
CA ILE A 172 -5.63 10.64 26.68
C ILE A 172 -5.24 11.00 28.12
N SER A 173 -4.20 11.81 28.28
CA SER A 173 -3.75 12.24 29.61
C SER A 173 -3.05 13.60 29.55
N ARG A 174 -3.06 14.31 30.69
CA ARG A 174 -2.34 15.58 30.89
C ARG A 174 -1.68 15.56 32.26
N THR A 175 -0.41 15.92 32.30
CA THR A 175 0.38 15.91 33.56
C THR A 175 1.31 17.09 33.61
N TRP A 176 1.36 17.79 34.72
CA TRP A 176 2.37 18.81 35.00
C TRP A 176 3.64 18.14 35.55
N VAL A 177 4.78 18.48 34.98
CA VAL A 177 6.08 17.97 35.36
C VAL A 177 6.97 19.15 35.75
N GLN A 178 7.57 19.10 36.93
CA GLN A 178 8.59 20.06 37.33
C GLN A 178 9.90 19.71 36.64
N THR A 179 10.48 20.63 35.89
CA THR A 179 11.73 20.39 35.18
C THR A 179 12.94 20.53 36.12
N LYS A 180 14.01 19.80 35.82
CA LYS A 180 15.30 19.92 36.52
C LYS A 180 15.97 21.21 36.11
N GLU A 181 16.92 21.65 36.94
CA GLU A 181 17.77 22.81 36.63
C GLU A 181 18.82 22.47 35.57
N GLU A 182 19.33 21.22 35.59
CA GLU A 182 20.34 20.70 34.67
C GLU A 182 19.97 19.26 34.23
N GLY A 183 20.29 18.92 33.00
CA GLY A 183 20.01 17.62 32.40
C GLY A 183 18.53 17.38 32.18
N ASP A 184 18.19 16.42 31.33
CA ASP A 184 16.81 16.14 30.96
C ASP A 184 15.98 15.58 32.12
N THR A 185 14.69 15.93 32.13
CA THR A 185 13.71 15.42 33.09
C THR A 185 12.96 14.25 32.45
N PRO A 186 13.12 13.02 32.94
CA PRO A 186 12.42 11.87 32.38
C PRO A 186 10.95 11.88 32.84
N PHE A 187 10.05 11.83 31.87
CA PHE A 187 8.63 11.59 32.06
C PHE A 187 8.26 10.19 31.59
N ARG A 188 7.79 9.33 32.50
CA ARG A 188 7.47 7.92 32.25
C ARG A 188 5.97 7.68 32.27
N PHE A 189 5.50 6.87 31.33
CA PHE A 189 4.09 6.44 31.26
C PHE A 189 3.99 5.07 30.58
N THR A 190 2.86 4.39 30.78
CA THR A 190 2.60 3.09 30.15
C THR A 190 1.84 3.31 28.86
N VAL A 191 2.29 2.67 27.77
CA VAL A 191 1.62 2.70 26.48
C VAL A 191 0.36 1.83 26.53
N THR A 192 -0.81 2.42 26.26
CA THR A 192 -2.09 1.74 26.30
C THR A 192 -2.59 1.40 24.88
N LYS A 193 -3.59 0.53 24.79
CA LYS A 193 -4.22 0.17 23.50
C LYS A 193 -4.84 1.36 22.78
N ASP A 194 -5.29 2.39 23.50
CA ASP A 194 -5.93 3.58 22.95
C ASP A 194 -4.90 4.54 22.31
N MET A 195 -3.62 4.26 22.49
CA MET A 195 -2.50 4.94 21.86
C MET A 195 -2.12 4.32 20.50
N ALA A 196 -2.65 3.16 20.13
CA ALA A 196 -2.40 2.52 18.84
C ALA A 196 -3.34 3.09 17.76
N PRO A 197 -2.88 3.25 16.50
CA PRO A 197 -1.58 2.85 15.92
C PRO A 197 -0.43 3.82 16.23
N ASN A 198 -0.72 5.03 16.64
CA ASN A 198 0.23 6.05 17.05
C ASN A 198 -0.42 7.05 17.99
N PHE A 199 0.39 7.72 18.76
CA PHE A 199 0.00 8.84 19.59
C PHE A 199 1.01 9.98 19.44
N TYR A 200 0.68 11.11 20.04
CA TYR A 200 1.50 12.30 20.05
C TYR A 200 1.79 12.70 21.50
N ILE A 201 3.04 13.03 21.77
CA ILE A 201 3.44 13.67 23.00
C ILE A 201 3.53 15.16 22.72
N HIS A 202 2.68 15.94 23.33
CA HIS A 202 2.71 17.39 23.26
C HIS A 202 3.26 17.94 24.57
N ILE A 203 4.30 18.74 24.51
CA ILE A 203 4.92 19.37 25.69
C ILE A 203 4.87 20.89 25.53
N THR A 204 4.25 21.53 26.50
CA THR A 204 4.33 22.99 26.68
C THR A 204 5.23 23.26 27.88
N LEU A 205 6.43 23.82 27.65
CA LEU A 205 7.40 24.15 28.69
C LEU A 205 7.24 25.63 29.02
N LEU A 206 7.00 25.93 30.29
CA LEU A 206 6.91 27.28 30.84
C LEU A 206 8.16 27.56 31.69
N GLN A 207 8.76 28.71 31.50
CA GLN A 207 9.91 29.20 32.28
C GLN A 207 9.56 30.47 33.04
N PRO A 208 10.11 30.71 34.24
CA PRO A 208 9.91 31.95 34.99
C PRO A 208 10.49 33.17 34.25
N HIS A 209 9.75 34.27 34.19
CA HIS A 209 10.20 35.53 33.60
C HIS A 209 11.41 36.21 34.28
N LYS A 210 11.71 35.86 35.52
CA LYS A 210 12.70 36.53 36.40
C LYS A 210 14.11 36.06 36.25
N GLN A 211 14.49 35.40 35.19
CA GLN A 211 15.88 34.97 35.01
C GLN A 211 16.63 36.00 34.15
N THR A 212 17.41 36.81 34.78
CA THR A 212 18.17 37.95 34.23
C THR A 212 19.35 37.55 33.31
N ALA A 213 19.54 36.28 33.00
CA ALA A 213 20.69 35.82 32.24
C ALA A 213 20.40 35.42 30.80
N ASN A 214 19.15 35.22 30.41
CA ASN A 214 18.79 34.80 29.05
C ASN A 214 17.45 35.40 28.65
N ASP A 215 17.39 36.08 27.51
CA ASP A 215 16.19 36.47 26.79
C ASP A 215 15.49 35.24 26.15
N LEU A 216 15.44 34.09 26.84
CA LEU A 216 14.78 32.90 26.36
C LEU A 216 13.29 33.03 26.48
N PRO A 217 12.53 32.50 25.50
CA PRO A 217 11.06 32.56 25.52
C PRO A 217 10.53 31.88 26.77
N ILE A 218 9.54 32.52 27.37
CA ILE A 218 8.88 32.06 28.59
C ILE A 218 8.09 30.78 28.34
N ARG A 219 7.74 30.52 27.09
CA ARG A 219 6.93 29.39 26.65
C ARG A 219 7.52 28.74 25.41
N MET A 220 7.67 27.44 25.44
CA MET A 220 8.11 26.62 24.31
C MET A 220 7.18 25.44 24.09
N TYR A 221 6.95 25.06 22.84
CA TYR A 221 6.13 23.91 22.47
C TYR A 221 6.94 22.86 21.75
N GLY A 222 6.62 21.61 22.01
CA GLY A 222 7.12 20.49 21.24
C GLY A 222 6.05 19.44 21.07
N VAL A 223 6.00 18.82 19.88
CA VAL A 223 5.14 17.69 19.61
C VAL A 223 5.96 16.61 18.93
N GLN A 224 5.81 15.38 19.39
CA GLN A 224 6.49 14.22 18.82
C GLN A 224 5.51 13.09 18.57
N PRO A 225 5.42 12.57 17.33
CA PRO A 225 4.67 11.36 17.04
C PRO A 225 5.42 10.12 17.50
N VAL A 226 4.69 9.15 18.04
CA VAL A 226 5.23 7.88 18.52
C VAL A 226 4.36 6.74 17.96
N THR A 227 4.98 5.74 17.34
CA THR A 227 4.30 4.58 16.77
C THR A 227 4.04 3.53 17.85
N VAL A 228 2.89 2.87 17.78
CA VAL A 228 2.51 1.80 18.71
C VAL A 228 2.15 0.55 17.92
N SER A 229 2.87 -0.53 18.20
CA SER A 229 2.58 -1.86 17.69
C SER A 229 1.64 -2.60 18.64
N ASN A 230 0.53 -3.07 18.10
CA ASN A 230 -0.41 -3.90 18.83
C ASN A 230 -0.53 -5.27 18.16
N LYS A 231 0.28 -6.24 18.58
CA LYS A 231 0.27 -7.60 18.04
C LYS A 231 -1.09 -8.29 18.14
N ALA A 232 -1.90 -7.92 19.13
CA ALA A 232 -3.24 -8.46 19.29
C ALA A 232 -4.22 -7.98 18.21
N SER A 233 -3.93 -6.87 17.54
CA SER A 233 -4.76 -6.33 16.47
C SER A 233 -4.60 -7.03 15.12
N ALA A 234 -3.56 -7.87 14.94
CA ALA A 234 -3.31 -8.58 13.71
C ALA A 234 -3.86 -10.01 13.77
N LEU A 235 -4.64 -10.41 12.77
CA LEU A 235 -5.01 -11.78 12.45
C LEU A 235 -4.12 -12.30 11.32
N HIS A 236 -3.80 -13.58 11.39
CA HIS A 236 -2.97 -14.23 10.37
C HIS A 236 -3.74 -15.41 9.75
N PRO A 237 -4.70 -15.14 8.85
CA PRO A 237 -5.41 -16.19 8.14
C PRO A 237 -4.45 -16.98 7.25
N VAL A 238 -4.65 -18.29 7.18
CA VAL A 238 -3.87 -19.22 6.36
C VAL A 238 -4.82 -19.97 5.45
N ILE A 239 -4.47 -20.04 4.16
CA ILE A 239 -5.22 -20.72 3.12
C ILE A 239 -4.51 -22.03 2.77
N GLU A 240 -5.15 -23.14 3.04
CA GLU A 240 -4.73 -24.46 2.59
C GLU A 240 -5.64 -24.85 1.40
N ALA A 241 -5.08 -24.92 0.21
CA ALA A 241 -5.75 -25.29 -1.03
C ALA A 241 -4.84 -26.18 -1.87
N PRO A 242 -5.39 -27.00 -2.80
CA PRO A 242 -4.59 -27.78 -3.73
C PRO A 242 -3.59 -26.93 -4.51
N GLU A 243 -2.49 -27.52 -4.94
CA GLU A 243 -1.50 -26.83 -5.78
C GLU A 243 -1.99 -26.62 -7.22
N VAL A 244 -2.94 -27.45 -7.66
CA VAL A 244 -3.61 -27.36 -8.96
C VAL A 244 -5.08 -27.68 -8.75
N ILE A 245 -5.97 -26.84 -9.31
CA ILE A 245 -7.41 -27.06 -9.32
C ILE A 245 -7.81 -27.61 -10.69
N ARG A 246 -8.70 -28.61 -10.70
CA ARG A 246 -9.33 -29.10 -11.92
C ARG A 246 -10.70 -28.42 -12.10
N PRO A 247 -10.98 -27.82 -13.25
CA PRO A 247 -12.29 -27.25 -13.53
C PRO A 247 -13.35 -28.35 -13.53
N GLN A 248 -14.58 -27.99 -13.16
CA GLN A 248 -15.76 -28.88 -13.05
C GLN A 248 -15.65 -29.99 -11.97
N GLU A 249 -14.51 -30.10 -11.27
CA GLU A 249 -14.34 -30.98 -10.12
C GLU A 249 -14.48 -30.18 -8.82
N SER A 250 -14.97 -30.85 -7.77
CA SER A 250 -15.04 -30.25 -6.42
C SER A 250 -13.70 -30.36 -5.71
N PHE A 251 -13.22 -29.29 -5.15
CA PHE A 251 -12.02 -29.25 -4.34
C PHE A 251 -12.29 -28.58 -2.99
N LYS A 252 -11.39 -28.82 -2.03
CA LYS A 252 -11.53 -28.28 -0.68
C LYS A 252 -10.52 -27.17 -0.44
N ILE A 253 -11.01 -26.10 0.17
CA ILE A 253 -10.18 -25.00 0.72
C ILE A 253 -10.40 -25.01 2.22
N LYS A 254 -9.30 -25.14 2.98
CA LYS A 254 -9.33 -25.04 4.43
C LYS A 254 -8.75 -23.70 4.84
N ILE A 255 -9.50 -22.96 5.64
CA ILE A 255 -9.12 -21.67 6.19
C ILE A 255 -8.91 -21.84 7.70
N LYS A 256 -7.80 -21.33 8.21
CA LYS A 256 -7.50 -21.31 9.63
C LYS A 256 -6.77 -20.03 10.02
N GLU A 257 -6.82 -19.64 11.28
CA GLU A 257 -5.97 -18.60 11.83
C GLU A 257 -4.69 -19.25 12.39
N LYS A 258 -3.51 -18.66 12.09
CA LYS A 258 -2.19 -19.24 12.42
C LYS A 258 -2.01 -19.58 13.90
N ASN A 259 -2.55 -18.72 14.79
CA ASN A 259 -2.44 -18.85 16.24
C ASN A 259 -3.70 -19.47 16.87
N GLY A 260 -4.65 -19.98 16.06
CA GLY A 260 -5.87 -20.60 16.52
C GLY A 260 -6.94 -19.64 17.06
N ARG A 261 -6.81 -18.34 16.81
CA ARG A 261 -7.79 -17.32 17.20
C ARG A 261 -9.08 -17.48 16.41
N ALA A 262 -10.21 -17.15 17.06
CA ALA A 262 -11.48 -17.02 16.36
C ALA A 262 -11.41 -15.87 15.35
N MET A 263 -12.07 -16.04 14.19
CA MET A 263 -12.19 -14.98 13.19
C MET A 263 -13.49 -15.10 12.40
N THR A 264 -13.99 -13.96 11.95
CA THR A 264 -15.03 -13.86 10.93
C THR A 264 -14.35 -13.44 9.62
N TYR A 265 -14.63 -14.14 8.52
CA TYR A 265 -13.94 -13.86 7.26
C TYR A 265 -14.84 -14.02 6.04
N THR A 266 -14.43 -13.40 4.94
CA THR A 266 -14.95 -13.61 3.59
C THR A 266 -13.94 -14.36 2.76
N LEU A 267 -14.42 -15.16 1.80
CA LEU A 267 -13.61 -15.93 0.86
C LEU A 267 -13.95 -15.50 -0.56
N ALA A 268 -12.99 -15.02 -1.29
CA ALA A 268 -13.12 -14.70 -2.70
C ALA A 268 -12.21 -15.59 -3.54
N ILE A 269 -12.71 -16.04 -4.69
CA ILE A 269 -11.95 -16.79 -5.69
C ILE A 269 -12.15 -16.09 -7.02
N VAL A 270 -11.11 -15.45 -7.52
CA VAL A 270 -11.19 -14.56 -8.69
C VAL A 270 -10.11 -14.91 -9.69
N ASP A 271 -10.43 -14.83 -10.96
CA ASP A 271 -9.54 -14.94 -12.09
C ASP A 271 -8.35 -13.97 -11.92
N GLU A 272 -7.13 -14.50 -11.92
CA GLU A 272 -5.89 -13.73 -11.78
C GLU A 272 -5.72 -12.72 -12.93
N GLY A 273 -6.06 -13.13 -14.17
CA GLY A 273 -5.99 -12.24 -15.32
C GLY A 273 -6.93 -11.05 -15.22
N LEU A 274 -8.12 -11.23 -14.63
CA LEU A 274 -9.04 -10.13 -14.36
C LEU A 274 -8.46 -9.17 -13.30
N LEU A 275 -7.84 -9.71 -12.25
CA LEU A 275 -7.21 -8.91 -11.21
C LEU A 275 -6.01 -8.12 -11.73
N ASP A 276 -5.21 -8.72 -12.62
CA ASP A 276 -4.05 -8.06 -13.23
C ASP A 276 -4.48 -6.91 -14.17
N ILE A 277 -5.52 -7.13 -15.00
CA ILE A 277 -6.04 -6.08 -15.89
C ILE A 277 -6.61 -4.90 -15.10
N THR A 278 -7.24 -5.16 -13.95
CA THR A 278 -7.83 -4.13 -13.11
C THR A 278 -6.83 -3.51 -12.13
N GLY A 279 -5.63 -4.09 -12.01
CA GLY A 279 -4.64 -3.69 -11.00
C GLY A 279 -5.10 -3.96 -9.56
N PHE A 280 -6.12 -4.84 -9.37
CA PHE A 280 -6.70 -5.12 -8.06
C PHE A 280 -5.73 -5.91 -7.19
N LYS A 281 -5.50 -5.41 -5.98
CA LYS A 281 -4.71 -6.09 -4.94
C LYS A 281 -5.63 -6.58 -3.84
N THR A 282 -5.26 -7.72 -3.23
CA THR A 282 -5.99 -8.21 -2.06
C THR A 282 -6.01 -7.13 -0.97
N PRO A 283 -7.19 -6.70 -0.51
CA PRO A 283 -7.29 -5.68 0.53
C PRO A 283 -6.59 -6.10 1.81
N ASP A 284 -5.88 -5.17 2.42
CA ASP A 284 -5.27 -5.32 3.73
C ASP A 284 -6.08 -4.51 4.77
N PRO A 285 -7.04 -5.13 5.45
CA PRO A 285 -7.89 -4.43 6.40
C PRO A 285 -7.11 -3.98 7.64
N TRP A 286 -6.05 -4.70 8.03
CA TRP A 286 -5.22 -4.29 9.14
C TRP A 286 -4.50 -2.98 8.84
N LYS A 287 -3.85 -2.88 7.68
CA LYS A 287 -3.18 -1.65 7.24
C LYS A 287 -4.14 -0.47 7.10
N ALA A 288 -5.38 -0.71 6.66
CA ALA A 288 -6.38 0.34 6.53
C ALA A 288 -6.92 0.83 7.90
N MET A 289 -7.21 -0.11 8.83
CA MET A 289 -7.78 0.21 10.14
C MET A 289 -6.75 0.71 11.15
N TYR A 290 -5.50 0.32 10.99
CA TYR A 290 -4.36 0.75 11.81
C TYR A 290 -3.39 1.62 11.00
N ALA A 291 -3.91 2.36 10.02
CA ALA A 291 -3.17 3.43 9.39
C ALA A 291 -2.80 4.50 10.42
N ARG A 292 -1.66 5.14 10.22
CA ARG A 292 -1.21 6.22 11.09
C ARG A 292 -2.26 7.34 11.12
N GLU A 293 -2.71 7.71 12.30
CA GLU A 293 -3.66 8.81 12.50
C GLU A 293 -2.92 10.15 12.56
N ALA A 294 -3.43 11.16 11.86
CA ALA A 294 -2.94 12.52 11.97
C ALA A 294 -3.33 13.14 13.31
N LEU A 295 -2.57 14.13 13.78
CA LEU A 295 -2.93 14.90 14.98
C LEU A 295 -4.17 15.75 14.68
N GLY A 296 -5.33 15.32 15.19
CA GLY A 296 -6.61 16.04 15.01
C GLY A 296 -6.88 17.09 16.10
N ILE A 297 -6.04 17.15 17.13
CA ILE A 297 -6.21 18.07 18.25
C ILE A 297 -5.54 19.40 17.92
N ARG A 298 -6.28 20.48 18.08
CA ARG A 298 -5.76 21.83 17.96
C ARG A 298 -5.54 22.40 19.35
N THR A 299 -4.34 22.85 19.62
CA THR A 299 -3.99 23.60 20.83
C THR A 299 -4.14 25.09 20.56
N TRP A 300 -4.76 25.76 21.49
CA TRP A 300 -4.88 27.21 21.48
C TRP A 300 -4.64 27.75 22.89
N ASP A 301 -3.96 28.89 23.02
CA ASP A 301 -3.80 29.60 24.27
C ASP A 301 -3.86 31.11 24.07
N ILE A 302 -4.03 31.83 25.16
CA ILE A 302 -4.17 33.29 25.19
C ILE A 302 -2.90 33.96 25.72
N TYR A 303 -1.77 33.24 25.74
CA TYR A 303 -0.54 33.75 26.36
C TYR A 303 -0.07 35.06 25.73
N ASP A 304 -0.09 35.16 24.40
CA ASP A 304 0.36 36.33 23.66
C ASP A 304 -0.59 37.51 23.85
N ASP A 305 -1.89 37.24 24.07
CA ASP A 305 -2.91 38.27 24.35
C ASP A 305 -2.78 38.84 25.77
N VAL A 306 -2.32 38.02 26.72
CA VAL A 306 -2.17 38.40 28.13
C VAL A 306 -0.81 39.03 28.42
N ALA A 307 0.26 38.50 27.80
CA ALA A 307 1.62 38.93 28.09
C ALA A 307 2.09 40.14 27.24
N GLY A 308 1.33 40.53 26.22
CA GLY A 308 1.59 41.73 25.41
C GLY A 308 2.94 41.75 24.70
N ALA A 309 3.51 40.60 24.36
CA ALA A 309 4.84 40.50 23.83
C ALA A 309 4.83 39.83 22.43
N PHE A 310 5.29 40.59 21.43
CA PHE A 310 5.72 40.18 20.11
C PHE A 310 4.74 39.39 19.27
N GLY A 311 3.72 40.11 18.71
CA GLY A 311 2.78 39.58 17.75
C GLY A 311 3.40 39.36 16.38
N GLY A 312 3.63 38.14 16.02
CA GLY A 312 3.66 37.68 14.64
C GLY A 312 2.25 37.23 14.23
N ASN A 313 1.64 37.93 13.30
CA ASN A 313 0.36 37.52 12.72
C ASN A 313 0.50 36.21 11.99
N PHE A 314 -0.16 35.16 12.48
CA PHE A 314 -0.36 33.92 11.74
C PHE A 314 -1.69 33.98 10.97
N PRO A 315 -1.69 33.98 9.64
CA PRO A 315 -2.93 33.77 8.90
C PRO A 315 -3.28 32.27 8.94
N ALA A 316 -4.40 31.96 9.55
CA ALA A 316 -5.01 30.66 9.44
C ALA A 316 -5.56 30.48 8.02
N MET A 317 -4.96 29.62 7.22
CA MET A 317 -5.54 29.16 5.96
C MET A 317 -6.11 27.78 6.14
N PHE A 318 -7.44 27.70 6.01
CA PHE A 318 -8.15 26.44 5.80
C PHE A 318 -8.21 26.16 4.31
N SER A 319 -7.86 24.98 3.88
CA SER A 319 -8.32 24.44 2.60
C SER A 319 -8.85 23.02 2.81
N ILE A 320 -10.14 22.91 2.56
CA ILE A 320 -10.83 21.63 2.41
C ILE A 320 -10.95 21.40 0.91
N GLY A 321 -10.49 20.27 0.43
CA GLY A 321 -10.69 19.85 -0.95
C GLY A 321 -10.31 18.38 -1.11
N GLY A 322 -11.29 17.52 -1.08
CA GLY A 322 -11.16 16.14 -1.52
C GLY A 322 -11.92 16.00 -2.83
N ASP A 323 -11.23 15.69 -3.91
CA ASP A 323 -11.84 15.28 -5.16
C ASP A 323 -11.69 13.77 -5.33
N GLU A 324 -12.83 13.12 -5.29
CA GLU A 324 -12.99 11.70 -5.62
C GLU A 324 -13.01 11.56 -7.15
N TYR A 325 -11.94 11.03 -7.72
CA TYR A 325 -11.94 10.62 -9.12
C TYR A 325 -12.58 9.25 -9.28
N MET A 326 -13.82 9.23 -9.76
CA MET A 326 -14.44 8.02 -10.29
C MET A 326 -13.89 7.73 -11.69
N ILE A 327 -13.09 6.70 -11.81
CA ILE A 327 -12.69 6.15 -13.10
C ILE A 327 -13.87 5.33 -13.65
N LYS A 328 -14.56 5.85 -14.65
CA LYS A 328 -15.49 5.07 -15.47
C LYS A 328 -14.68 4.15 -16.37
N GLY A 329 -14.61 2.89 -16.00
CA GLY A 329 -14.06 1.84 -16.85
C GLY A 329 -14.98 1.55 -18.04
N ASP A 330 -14.42 1.59 -19.24
CA ASP A 330 -15.05 1.17 -20.48
C ASP A 330 -15.26 -0.35 -20.44
N LYS A 331 -16.51 -0.79 -20.58
CA LYS A 331 -16.87 -2.21 -20.61
C LYS A 331 -16.40 -2.81 -21.94
N ARG A 332 -15.23 -3.43 -21.95
CA ARG A 332 -14.87 -4.36 -23.03
C ARG A 332 -15.43 -5.72 -22.71
N ASP A 333 -16.33 -6.20 -23.58
CA ASP A 333 -16.89 -7.54 -23.51
C ASP A 333 -15.78 -8.59 -23.62
N ASN A 334 -15.48 -9.24 -22.50
CA ASN A 334 -14.58 -10.38 -22.47
C ASN A 334 -15.31 -11.63 -22.97
N ARG A 335 -14.73 -12.33 -23.95
CA ARG A 335 -15.27 -13.59 -24.54
C ARG A 335 -15.30 -14.77 -23.56
N PHE A 336 -14.65 -14.66 -22.40
CA PHE A 336 -14.63 -15.65 -21.33
C PHE A 336 -15.32 -15.06 -20.12
N ASN A 337 -16.25 -15.80 -19.54
CA ASN A 337 -16.80 -15.43 -18.24
C ASN A 337 -15.70 -15.61 -17.19
N PRO A 338 -15.12 -14.52 -16.63
CA PRO A 338 -14.10 -14.66 -15.61
C PRO A 338 -14.68 -15.37 -14.39
N VAL A 339 -13.85 -16.17 -13.75
CA VAL A 339 -14.24 -16.80 -12.48
C VAL A 339 -14.26 -15.72 -11.41
N VAL A 340 -15.45 -15.43 -10.89
CA VAL A 340 -15.63 -14.54 -9.74
C VAL A 340 -16.62 -15.20 -8.78
N LYS A 341 -16.10 -15.65 -7.63
CA LYS A 341 -16.92 -16.19 -6.53
C LYS A 341 -16.58 -15.43 -5.26
N PHE A 342 -17.63 -14.94 -4.59
CA PHE A 342 -17.53 -14.27 -3.32
C PHE A 342 -18.45 -14.98 -2.32
N LEU A 343 -17.91 -15.43 -1.20
CA LEU A 343 -18.58 -16.28 -0.24
C LEU A 343 -18.39 -15.74 1.20
N GLY A 344 -19.40 -15.94 2.02
CA GLY A 344 -19.37 -15.54 3.43
C GLY A 344 -20.33 -14.38 3.76
N PRO A 345 -20.20 -13.75 4.94
CA PRO A 345 -19.16 -13.99 5.94
C PRO A 345 -19.31 -15.34 6.67
N PHE A 346 -18.17 -15.95 7.01
CA PHE A 346 -18.09 -17.18 7.78
C PHE A 346 -17.44 -16.93 9.15
N LYS A 347 -17.92 -17.61 10.17
CA LYS A 347 -17.29 -17.63 11.50
C LYS A 347 -16.45 -18.90 11.64
N CYS A 348 -15.24 -18.76 12.16
CA CYS A 348 -14.30 -19.85 12.35
C CYS A 348 -13.68 -19.78 13.76
N ASN A 349 -13.79 -20.89 14.48
CA ASN A 349 -13.07 -21.14 15.73
C ASN A 349 -12.05 -22.26 15.48
N GLY A 350 -10.80 -21.89 15.13
CA GLY A 350 -9.74 -22.82 14.72
C GLY A 350 -9.64 -22.97 13.21
N SER A 351 -10.47 -23.79 12.56
CA SER A 351 -10.45 -23.97 11.10
C SER A 351 -11.84 -24.22 10.53
N ALA A 352 -12.03 -23.87 9.26
CA ALA A 352 -13.23 -24.18 8.47
C ALA A 352 -12.82 -24.70 7.09
N THR A 353 -13.62 -25.61 6.53
CA THR A 353 -13.39 -26.19 5.21
C THR A 353 -14.56 -25.89 4.28
N HIS A 354 -14.25 -25.38 3.09
CA HIS A 354 -15.21 -25.09 2.03
C HIS A 354 -15.00 -26.05 0.86
N THR A 355 -16.09 -26.61 0.34
CA THR A 355 -16.07 -27.40 -0.89
C THR A 355 -16.54 -26.50 -2.03
N ILE A 356 -15.70 -26.34 -3.03
CA ILE A 356 -15.90 -25.41 -4.14
C ILE A 356 -15.81 -26.18 -5.46
N THR A 357 -16.62 -25.79 -6.43
CA THR A 357 -16.50 -26.23 -7.83
C THR A 357 -16.38 -24.99 -8.71
N LEU A 358 -15.39 -24.98 -9.60
CA LEU A 358 -15.25 -23.95 -10.62
C LEU A 358 -15.90 -24.38 -11.93
N PRO A 359 -16.43 -23.47 -12.74
CA PRO A 359 -16.86 -23.77 -14.12
C PRO A 359 -15.66 -24.22 -14.96
N MET A 360 -15.89 -24.55 -16.23
CA MET A 360 -14.80 -24.73 -17.18
C MET A 360 -14.03 -23.43 -17.29
N TYR A 361 -12.78 -23.47 -16.92
CA TYR A 361 -11.89 -22.32 -16.87
C TYR A 361 -10.43 -22.80 -16.98
N VAL A 362 -9.63 -22.01 -17.67
CA VAL A 362 -8.20 -22.25 -17.86
C VAL A 362 -7.45 -21.00 -17.48
N GLY A 363 -6.54 -21.11 -16.54
CA GLY A 363 -5.74 -19.97 -16.09
C GLY A 363 -5.24 -20.15 -14.66
N SER A 364 -5.27 -19.09 -13.90
CA SER A 364 -4.96 -19.06 -12.47
C SER A 364 -6.05 -18.30 -11.73
N VAL A 365 -6.43 -18.75 -10.57
CA VAL A 365 -7.33 -18.03 -9.67
C VAL A 365 -6.60 -17.60 -8.43
N ARG A 366 -6.89 -16.40 -7.96
CA ARG A 366 -6.46 -15.91 -6.65
C ARG A 366 -7.55 -16.20 -5.63
N ILE A 367 -7.19 -16.98 -4.62
CA ILE A 367 -8.01 -17.23 -3.45
C ILE A 367 -7.64 -16.16 -2.44
N MET A 368 -8.61 -15.36 -2.01
CA MET A 368 -8.40 -14.25 -1.08
C MET A 368 -9.28 -14.42 0.15
N VAL A 369 -8.71 -14.18 1.32
CA VAL A 369 -9.39 -14.18 2.61
C VAL A 369 -9.21 -12.84 3.28
N ILE A 370 -10.30 -12.21 3.68
CA ILE A 370 -10.33 -11.00 4.48
C ILE A 370 -10.99 -11.35 5.81
N ALA A 371 -10.28 -11.14 6.90
CA ALA A 371 -10.70 -11.56 8.24
C ALA A 371 -10.75 -10.39 9.22
N GLY A 372 -11.71 -10.45 10.14
CA GLY A 372 -11.85 -9.50 11.25
C GLY A 372 -12.49 -10.18 12.47
N GLN A 373 -12.04 -9.81 13.68
CA GLN A 373 -12.63 -10.24 14.93
C GLN A 373 -12.17 -9.33 16.08
N ASP A 374 -13.13 -8.74 16.81
CA ASP A 374 -12.90 -7.94 18.02
C ASP A 374 -11.78 -6.88 17.88
N GLY A 375 -11.81 -6.13 16.76
CA GLY A 375 -10.80 -5.10 16.46
C GLY A 375 -9.47 -5.64 15.93
N ALA A 376 -9.35 -6.94 15.72
CA ALA A 376 -8.22 -7.53 15.00
C ALA A 376 -8.58 -7.82 13.54
N TYR A 377 -7.65 -7.57 12.63
CA TYR A 377 -7.87 -7.71 11.20
C TYR A 377 -6.70 -8.42 10.53
N GLY A 378 -6.96 -9.02 9.38
CA GLY A 378 -5.91 -9.65 8.58
C GLY A 378 -6.41 -10.10 7.23
N SER A 379 -5.49 -10.41 6.34
CA SER A 379 -5.78 -10.95 5.02
C SER A 379 -4.76 -12.02 4.62
N ALA A 380 -5.15 -12.86 3.70
CA ALA A 380 -4.27 -13.81 3.04
C ALA A 380 -4.71 -14.01 1.60
N GLU A 381 -3.74 -14.35 0.74
CA GLU A 381 -4.00 -14.73 -0.64
C GLU A 381 -3.17 -15.94 -1.05
N LYS A 382 -3.67 -16.71 -1.98
CA LYS A 382 -2.96 -17.79 -2.65
C LYS A 382 -3.40 -17.88 -4.10
N ALA A 383 -2.47 -17.74 -5.02
CA ALA A 383 -2.71 -18.03 -6.44
C ALA A 383 -2.63 -19.54 -6.69
N VAL A 384 -3.59 -20.07 -7.44
CA VAL A 384 -3.64 -21.50 -7.76
C VAL A 384 -3.98 -21.66 -9.23
N PRO A 385 -3.14 -22.39 -10.01
CA PRO A 385 -3.44 -22.69 -11.40
C PRO A 385 -4.66 -23.60 -11.52
N VAL A 386 -5.50 -23.30 -12.52
CA VAL A 386 -6.69 -24.09 -12.88
C VAL A 386 -6.43 -24.71 -14.25
N ARG A 387 -6.24 -26.02 -14.28
CA ARG A 387 -5.97 -26.76 -15.49
C ARG A 387 -6.42 -28.21 -15.37
N SER A 388 -6.77 -28.80 -16.49
CA SER A 388 -7.04 -30.24 -16.61
C SER A 388 -6.10 -30.83 -17.64
N PRO A 389 -5.77 -32.12 -17.58
CA PRO A 389 -4.99 -32.82 -18.60
C PRO A 389 -5.58 -32.67 -20.01
N LEU A 390 -6.91 -32.68 -20.13
CA LEU A 390 -7.66 -32.45 -21.36
C LEU A 390 -8.59 -31.26 -21.16
N MET A 391 -8.58 -30.31 -22.08
CA MET A 391 -9.46 -29.16 -22.08
C MET A 391 -9.93 -28.80 -23.48
N ILE A 392 -11.11 -28.17 -23.57
CA ILE A 392 -11.68 -27.69 -24.82
C ILE A 392 -12.17 -26.26 -24.67
N LEU A 393 -12.08 -25.52 -25.75
CA LEU A 393 -12.57 -24.16 -25.86
C LEU A 393 -13.32 -23.99 -27.18
N PRO A 394 -14.62 -24.25 -27.19
CA PRO A 394 -15.47 -23.94 -28.35
C PRO A 394 -15.80 -22.46 -28.39
N THR A 395 -15.79 -21.88 -29.57
CA THR A 395 -16.12 -20.47 -29.82
C THR A 395 -17.29 -20.39 -30.80
N ALA A 396 -18.33 -19.63 -30.44
CA ALA A 396 -19.48 -19.40 -31.29
C ALA A 396 -19.92 -17.92 -31.22
N PRO A 397 -20.62 -17.41 -32.27
CA PRO A 397 -21.31 -16.13 -32.18
C PRO A 397 -22.41 -16.20 -31.11
N ARG A 398 -22.84 -15.06 -30.59
CA ARG A 398 -23.95 -14.99 -29.61
C ARG A 398 -25.32 -15.19 -30.25
N VAL A 399 -25.47 -14.81 -31.51
CA VAL A 399 -26.71 -14.85 -32.28
C VAL A 399 -26.43 -15.45 -33.67
N LEU A 400 -27.34 -16.24 -34.15
CA LEU A 400 -27.35 -16.79 -35.52
C LEU A 400 -28.52 -16.21 -36.28
N GLY A 401 -28.29 -15.82 -37.53
CA GLY A 401 -29.39 -15.52 -38.47
C GLY A 401 -30.10 -16.80 -38.91
N ILE A 402 -31.43 -16.72 -39.14
CA ILE A 402 -32.21 -17.86 -39.63
C ILE A 402 -31.65 -18.34 -40.98
N GLY A 403 -31.35 -19.64 -41.09
CA GLY A 403 -30.74 -20.25 -42.26
C GLY A 403 -29.23 -20.04 -42.36
N GLU A 404 -28.63 -19.25 -41.45
CA GLU A 404 -27.19 -19.00 -41.42
C GLU A 404 -26.41 -20.26 -41.06
N THR A 405 -25.31 -20.49 -41.75
CA THR A 405 -24.36 -21.57 -41.47
C THR A 405 -23.08 -21.01 -40.97
N VAL A 406 -22.67 -21.40 -39.78
CA VAL A 406 -21.43 -20.92 -39.15
C VAL A 406 -20.48 -22.04 -38.78
N ALA A 407 -19.18 -21.78 -38.92
CA ALA A 407 -18.15 -22.65 -38.38
C ALA A 407 -18.01 -22.39 -36.86
N LEU A 408 -17.98 -23.48 -36.10
CA LEU A 408 -17.74 -23.48 -34.65
C LEU A 408 -16.34 -24.06 -34.42
N PRO A 409 -15.31 -23.22 -34.26
CA PRO A 409 -13.98 -23.67 -33.93
C PRO A 409 -13.95 -24.15 -32.47
N VAL A 410 -13.23 -25.26 -32.24
CA VAL A 410 -12.99 -25.86 -30.93
C VAL A 410 -11.48 -26.04 -30.76
N ASN A 411 -10.87 -25.25 -29.91
CA ASN A 411 -9.50 -25.49 -29.48
C ASN A 411 -9.48 -26.63 -28.48
N VAL A 412 -8.65 -27.64 -28.72
CA VAL A 412 -8.45 -28.80 -27.85
C VAL A 412 -7.03 -28.75 -27.32
N PHE A 413 -6.89 -28.77 -25.99
CA PHE A 413 -5.61 -28.71 -25.29
C PHE A 413 -5.29 -30.04 -24.65
N ALA A 414 -4.19 -30.65 -25.05
CA ALA A 414 -3.56 -31.77 -24.36
C ALA A 414 -2.44 -31.21 -23.46
N MET A 415 -2.68 -31.14 -22.17
CA MET A 415 -1.75 -30.54 -21.18
C MET A 415 -0.81 -31.58 -20.54
N GLU A 416 -1.06 -32.87 -20.75
CA GLU A 416 -0.25 -33.99 -20.27
C GLU A 416 0.05 -34.96 -21.40
N LYS A 417 1.19 -35.63 -21.31
CA LYS A 417 1.68 -36.58 -22.35
C LYS A 417 0.76 -37.81 -22.54
N ASP A 418 -0.07 -38.08 -21.57
CA ASP A 418 -1.01 -39.22 -21.60
C ASP A 418 -2.28 -38.92 -22.42
N VAL A 419 -2.53 -37.63 -22.75
CA VAL A 419 -3.63 -37.21 -23.62
C VAL A 419 -3.17 -37.33 -25.08
N ARG A 420 -3.46 -38.45 -25.74
CA ARG A 420 -3.01 -38.66 -27.13
C ARG A 420 -4.13 -38.72 -28.14
N ASN A 421 -5.15 -39.55 -27.94
CA ASN A 421 -6.26 -39.73 -28.85
C ASN A 421 -7.52 -39.10 -28.26
N VAL A 422 -7.91 -37.96 -28.71
CA VAL A 422 -9.05 -37.20 -28.22
C VAL A 422 -10.21 -37.40 -29.15
N LYS A 423 -11.31 -37.97 -28.66
CA LYS A 423 -12.62 -38.06 -29.34
C LYS A 423 -13.45 -36.83 -28.97
N LEU A 424 -13.72 -35.98 -29.97
CA LEU A 424 -14.65 -34.87 -29.85
C LEU A 424 -16.05 -35.27 -30.31
N THR A 425 -17.05 -34.86 -29.57
CA THR A 425 -18.47 -35.07 -29.94
C THR A 425 -19.22 -33.77 -29.75
N ILE A 426 -19.97 -33.34 -30.76
CA ILE A 426 -20.88 -32.18 -30.69
C ILE A 426 -22.32 -32.66 -30.64
N SER A 427 -23.14 -32.01 -29.84
CA SER A 427 -24.59 -32.16 -29.83
C SER A 427 -25.25 -30.79 -29.75
N ALA A 428 -26.45 -30.65 -30.32
CA ALA A 428 -27.19 -29.40 -30.33
C ALA A 428 -28.66 -29.66 -29.95
N GLU A 429 -29.25 -28.71 -29.25
CA GLU A 429 -30.66 -28.64 -28.86
C GLU A 429 -31.22 -27.30 -29.32
N GLY A 430 -32.48 -27.25 -29.71
CA GLY A 430 -33.14 -26.05 -30.24
C GLY A 430 -33.21 -26.04 -31.79
N PRO A 431 -33.56 -24.91 -32.42
CA PRO A 431 -33.77 -24.81 -33.87
C PRO A 431 -32.44 -24.70 -34.64
N VAL A 432 -31.54 -25.68 -34.46
CA VAL A 432 -30.24 -25.73 -35.08
C VAL A 432 -29.85 -27.13 -35.47
N LYS A 433 -29.20 -27.29 -36.61
CA LYS A 433 -28.69 -28.55 -37.16
C LYS A 433 -27.19 -28.56 -37.25
N ILE A 434 -26.57 -29.67 -36.89
CA ILE A 434 -25.14 -29.92 -37.13
C ILE A 434 -24.98 -30.41 -38.58
N THR A 435 -24.22 -29.69 -39.39
CA THR A 435 -24.03 -29.98 -40.81
C THR A 435 -22.69 -30.61 -41.13
N SER A 436 -21.76 -30.63 -40.16
CA SER A 436 -20.52 -31.37 -40.23
C SER A 436 -20.65 -32.76 -39.58
N GLU A 437 -19.58 -33.58 -39.62
CA GLU A 437 -19.51 -34.78 -38.82
C GLU A 437 -19.62 -34.44 -37.33
N ALA A 438 -20.52 -35.13 -36.62
CA ALA A 438 -20.77 -34.88 -35.20
C ALA A 438 -19.64 -35.45 -34.28
N VAL A 439 -18.77 -36.30 -34.82
CA VAL A 439 -17.65 -36.92 -34.09
C VAL A 439 -16.36 -36.70 -34.86
N GLN A 440 -15.35 -36.20 -34.24
CA GLN A 440 -13.98 -36.02 -34.78
C GLN A 440 -12.95 -36.62 -33.82
N ASN A 441 -11.92 -37.25 -34.39
CA ASN A 441 -10.79 -37.77 -33.59
C ASN A 441 -9.55 -36.92 -33.86
N ILE A 442 -8.89 -36.49 -32.79
CA ILE A 442 -7.68 -35.68 -32.84
C ILE A 442 -6.56 -36.44 -32.15
N GLU A 443 -5.47 -36.65 -32.85
CA GLU A 443 -4.27 -37.28 -32.31
C GLU A 443 -3.24 -36.23 -31.90
N PHE A 444 -2.70 -36.35 -30.68
CA PHE A 444 -1.59 -35.56 -30.15
C PHE A 444 -0.33 -36.42 -30.05
N GLN A 445 0.74 -35.97 -30.64
CA GLN A 445 2.06 -36.58 -30.53
C GLN A 445 2.84 -36.03 -29.32
N GLU A 446 2.57 -34.78 -28.98
CA GLU A 446 3.16 -34.04 -27.86
C GLU A 446 2.11 -33.17 -27.16
N VAL A 447 2.46 -32.62 -25.99
CA VAL A 447 1.64 -31.63 -25.28
C VAL A 447 1.49 -30.38 -26.15
N GLY A 448 0.28 -29.85 -26.24
CA GLY A 448 -0.02 -28.70 -27.07
C GLY A 448 -1.52 -28.53 -27.35
N ASP A 449 -1.84 -27.75 -28.33
CA ASP A 449 -3.21 -27.49 -28.76
C ASP A 449 -3.44 -27.81 -30.23
N LYS A 450 -4.66 -28.18 -30.55
CA LYS A 450 -5.12 -28.38 -31.93
C LYS A 450 -6.52 -27.82 -32.10
N LEU A 451 -6.79 -27.29 -33.31
CA LEU A 451 -8.05 -26.70 -33.67
C LEU A 451 -8.92 -27.69 -34.48
N ALA A 452 -10.08 -28.07 -33.91
CA ALA A 452 -11.16 -28.74 -34.64
C ALA A 452 -12.20 -27.71 -35.12
N ARG A 453 -13.00 -28.08 -36.14
CA ARG A 453 -14.08 -27.23 -36.62
C ARG A 453 -15.31 -28.09 -36.83
N PHE A 454 -16.43 -27.67 -36.25
CA PHE A 454 -17.75 -28.14 -36.52
C PHE A 454 -18.52 -27.08 -37.30
N THR A 455 -19.59 -27.47 -37.96
CA THR A 455 -20.46 -26.53 -38.67
C THR A 455 -21.90 -26.75 -38.21
N ILE A 456 -22.55 -25.66 -37.86
CA ILE A 456 -23.94 -25.63 -37.42
C ILE A 456 -24.72 -24.67 -38.31
N GLN A 457 -26.02 -24.99 -38.54
CA GLN A 457 -26.94 -24.18 -39.34
C GLN A 457 -28.21 -23.91 -38.54
N SER A 458 -28.65 -22.66 -38.49
CA SER A 458 -29.93 -22.28 -37.90
C SER A 458 -31.10 -22.76 -38.78
N GLU A 459 -32.13 -23.36 -38.19
CA GLU A 459 -33.33 -23.80 -38.84
C GLU A 459 -34.59 -22.97 -38.48
N GLY A 460 -34.48 -22.05 -37.50
CA GLY A 460 -35.60 -21.22 -37.05
C GLY A 460 -35.24 -20.34 -35.85
N GLU A 461 -36.21 -19.58 -35.34
CA GLU A 461 -36.05 -18.71 -34.18
C GLU A 461 -36.12 -19.50 -32.86
N GLY A 462 -35.25 -19.16 -31.89
CA GLY A 462 -35.34 -19.68 -30.54
C GLY A 462 -33.97 -19.86 -29.85
N ALA A 463 -34.02 -20.29 -28.59
CA ALA A 463 -32.81 -20.57 -27.83
C ALA A 463 -32.11 -21.86 -28.33
N VAL A 464 -30.84 -21.76 -28.57
CA VAL A 464 -30.00 -22.85 -29.05
C VAL A 464 -28.98 -23.19 -27.97
N LYS A 465 -28.77 -24.48 -27.71
CA LYS A 465 -27.79 -25.01 -26.79
C LYS A 465 -26.87 -25.98 -27.53
N VAL A 466 -25.61 -25.66 -27.65
CA VAL A 466 -24.61 -26.50 -28.29
C VAL A 466 -23.67 -27.02 -27.21
N THR A 467 -23.50 -28.36 -27.13
CA THR A 467 -22.63 -29.02 -26.18
C THR A 467 -21.50 -29.74 -26.94
N VAL A 468 -20.26 -29.44 -26.60
CA VAL A 468 -19.09 -30.13 -27.11
C VAL A 468 -18.48 -30.96 -25.98
N LYS A 469 -18.16 -32.23 -26.26
CA LYS A 469 -17.50 -33.16 -25.31
C LYS A 469 -16.20 -33.65 -25.91
N ALA A 470 -15.17 -33.76 -25.07
CA ALA A 470 -13.89 -34.37 -25.42
C ALA A 470 -13.59 -35.49 -24.43
N GLU A 471 -13.13 -36.62 -24.92
CA GLU A 471 -12.75 -37.77 -24.12
C GLU A 471 -11.42 -38.34 -24.60
N ALA A 472 -10.49 -38.61 -23.68
CA ALA A 472 -9.20 -39.25 -23.97
C ALA A 472 -8.67 -39.98 -22.73
N GLN A 473 -8.31 -41.24 -22.83
CA GLN A 473 -7.62 -42.05 -21.79
C GLN A 473 -8.17 -41.87 -20.37
N GLY A 474 -9.50 -41.75 -20.22
CA GLY A 474 -10.16 -41.50 -18.92
C GLY A 474 -10.34 -40.03 -18.54
N PHE A 475 -9.74 -39.11 -19.26
CA PHE A 475 -9.97 -37.66 -19.11
C PHE A 475 -11.19 -37.25 -19.91
N LYS A 476 -11.98 -36.33 -19.34
CA LYS A 476 -13.19 -35.77 -19.98
C LYS A 476 -13.20 -34.27 -19.81
N ALA A 477 -13.62 -33.59 -20.86
CA ALA A 477 -13.95 -32.16 -20.84
C ALA A 477 -15.27 -31.95 -21.57
N GLN A 478 -16.10 -31.04 -21.06
CA GLN A 478 -17.38 -30.67 -21.69
C GLN A 478 -17.57 -29.18 -21.57
N GLU A 479 -18.06 -28.57 -22.65
CA GLU A 479 -18.44 -27.17 -22.66
C GLU A 479 -19.80 -27.02 -23.34
N THR A 480 -20.63 -26.14 -22.82
CA THR A 480 -21.95 -25.85 -23.34
C THR A 480 -22.09 -24.36 -23.64
N ILE A 481 -22.45 -24.05 -24.87
CA ILE A 481 -22.66 -22.69 -25.37
C ILE A 481 -24.14 -22.46 -25.54
N HIS A 482 -24.63 -21.32 -25.08
CA HIS A 482 -25.98 -20.85 -25.31
C HIS A 482 -25.95 -19.72 -26.34
N LEU A 483 -26.79 -19.86 -27.37
CA LEU A 483 -26.95 -18.94 -28.49
C LEU A 483 -28.45 -18.61 -28.65
N GLU A 484 -28.71 -17.52 -29.35
CA GLU A 484 -30.05 -17.19 -29.85
C GLU A 484 -30.02 -17.28 -31.37
N SER A 485 -31.05 -17.85 -31.93
CA SER A 485 -31.26 -17.91 -33.38
C SER A 485 -32.46 -17.09 -33.79
#